data_ba7fdd635d195f88626c5f71899c3dcc
#
_entry.id   ba7fdd635d195f88626c5f71899c3dcc
#
_cell.length_a   1.000
_cell.length_b   1.000
_cell.length_c   1.000
_cell.angle_alpha   90.00
_cell.angle_beta   90.00
_cell.angle_gamma   90.00
#
_symmetry.space_group_name_H-M   'P 1'
#
loop_
_entity.id
_entity.type
_entity.pdbx_description
1 polymer ?
#
loop_
_entity_poly.entity_id
_entity_poly.type
_entity_poly.pdbx_seq_one_letter_code
_entity_poly.pdbx_strand_id
1 'polypeptide(L)'
;LTHGYTWSDKPFKEIQPYYFNSLIDSRKQFFSITIRNKNNSKIEIRDSQKKISSSVGEIAKSWKLPILKGEIDYKMRRPIGYIPTDEEIEYIKHDTEIMARVLKEFHKEGMSSLTSASDSFKAYKKTMTKKTFAELFPVLDKDIDDYIRKSYLGGLCIVNKKYKNILLYNC
;
A
#
# COMPACT_ATOMS: atom_id res chain seq x y z
N LEU A 1 3.49 15.21 17.21
CA LEU A 1 3.02 15.03 18.59
C LEU A 1 3.08 13.54 18.91
N THR A 2 4.22 13.10 19.48
CA THR A 2 4.54 11.66 19.64
C THR A 2 3.92 11.03 20.90
N HIS A 3 3.21 11.79 21.73
CA HIS A 3 2.62 11.31 23.01
C HIS A 3 3.53 10.36 23.80
N GLY A 4 4.84 10.70 23.89
CA GLY A 4 5.82 9.89 24.60
C GLY A 4 6.47 8.75 23.78
N TYR A 5 6.20 8.65 22.46
CA TYR A 5 6.89 7.72 21.60
C TYR A 5 8.02 8.41 20.83
N THR A 6 9.13 7.71 20.65
CA THR A 6 10.33 8.21 19.96
C THR A 6 10.52 7.47 18.64
N TRP A 7 10.85 8.20 17.58
CA TRP A 7 11.20 7.59 16.31
C TRP A 7 12.58 6.91 16.36
N SER A 8 12.71 5.78 15.64
CA SER A 8 13.97 5.04 15.49
C SER A 8 14.12 4.55 14.06
N ASP A 9 15.31 4.60 13.52
CA ASP A 9 15.70 4.03 12.22
C ASP A 9 15.94 2.51 12.29
N LYS A 10 16.02 1.95 13.50
CA LYS A 10 16.29 0.53 13.72
C LYS A 10 15.12 -0.35 13.29
N PRO A 11 15.39 -1.59 12.84
CA PRO A 11 14.33 -2.55 12.54
C PRO A 11 13.56 -2.91 13.81
N PHE A 12 12.29 -3.32 13.66
CA PHE A 12 11.38 -3.58 14.79
C PHE A 12 11.96 -4.51 15.86
N LYS A 13 12.78 -5.48 15.48
CA LYS A 13 13.40 -6.41 16.43
C LYS A 13 14.35 -5.73 17.43
N GLU A 14 14.90 -4.59 17.07
CA GLU A 14 15.93 -3.86 17.82
C GLU A 14 15.37 -2.62 18.55
N ILE A 15 14.15 -2.19 18.22
CA ILE A 15 13.55 -1.05 18.91
C ILE A 15 12.97 -1.46 20.27
N GLN A 16 13.06 -0.56 21.24
CA GLN A 16 12.54 -0.74 22.59
C GLN A 16 11.07 -0.31 22.71
N PRO A 17 10.38 -0.66 23.79
CA PRO A 17 9.07 -0.09 24.11
C PRO A 17 9.08 1.44 24.07
N TYR A 18 7.97 2.03 23.66
CA TYR A 18 7.81 3.48 23.41
C TYR A 18 8.59 4.01 22.20
N TYR A 19 9.07 3.13 21.31
CA TYR A 19 9.65 3.54 20.04
C TYR A 19 8.77 3.10 18.88
N PHE A 20 8.92 3.83 17.78
CA PHE A 20 8.31 3.48 16.50
C PHE A 20 9.30 3.68 15.35
N ASN A 21 9.11 2.94 14.28
CA ASN A 21 9.76 3.20 13.00
C ASN A 21 8.72 3.39 11.90
N SER A 22 9.15 3.93 10.79
CA SER A 22 8.32 4.13 9.61
C SER A 22 9.00 3.60 8.36
N LEU A 23 8.22 2.97 7.49
CA LEU A 23 8.67 2.59 6.16
C LEU A 23 8.20 3.66 5.17
N ILE A 24 9.16 4.44 4.70
CA ILE A 24 8.97 5.49 3.70
C ILE A 24 9.98 5.22 2.58
N ASP A 25 9.54 5.24 1.32
CA ASP A 25 10.41 5.00 0.18
C ASP A 25 11.28 6.23 -0.19
N SER A 26 12.20 6.05 -1.14
CA SER A 26 13.06 7.11 -1.64
C SER A 26 12.29 8.28 -2.29
N ARG A 27 11.05 8.08 -2.71
CA ARG A 27 10.15 9.09 -3.24
C ARG A 27 9.29 9.74 -2.16
N LYS A 28 9.61 9.50 -0.87
CA LYS A 28 8.88 9.99 0.30
C LYS A 28 7.44 9.47 0.39
N GLN A 29 7.13 8.33 -0.22
CA GLN A 29 5.83 7.69 -0.09
C GLN A 29 5.79 6.86 1.19
N PHE A 30 4.75 7.08 1.98
CA PHE A 30 4.49 6.36 3.20
C PHE A 30 3.95 4.95 2.91
N PHE A 31 4.41 3.95 3.65
CA PHE A 31 3.95 2.57 3.57
C PHE A 31 3.39 2.06 4.90
N SER A 32 4.13 2.24 5.96
CA SER A 32 3.67 1.78 7.28
C SER A 32 4.41 2.48 8.42
N ILE A 33 3.75 2.50 9.59
CA ILE A 33 4.38 2.78 10.89
C ILE A 33 4.29 1.52 11.72
N THR A 34 5.40 1.13 12.34
CA THR A 34 5.46 0.03 13.28
C THR A 34 5.84 0.56 14.66
N ILE A 35 4.99 0.33 15.63
CA ILE A 35 5.10 0.83 17.00
C ILE A 35 5.37 -0.35 17.92
N ARG A 36 6.35 -0.22 18.81
CA ARG A 36 6.51 -1.11 19.96
C ARG A 36 5.87 -0.48 21.18
N ASN A 37 4.74 -1.04 21.59
CA ASN A 37 3.96 -0.54 22.71
C ASN A 37 4.66 -0.85 24.05
N LYS A 38 4.20 -0.19 25.14
CA LYS A 38 4.68 -0.42 26.51
C LYS A 38 4.72 -1.90 26.93
N ASN A 39 3.78 -2.69 26.46
CA ASN A 39 3.68 -4.13 26.72
C ASN A 39 4.55 -4.98 25.79
N ASN A 40 5.49 -4.37 25.07
CA ASN A 40 6.33 -5.03 24.07
C ASN A 40 5.55 -5.60 22.87
N SER A 41 4.27 -5.31 22.73
CA SER A 41 3.44 -5.72 21.60
C SER A 41 3.73 -4.86 20.38
N LYS A 42 3.52 -5.46 19.19
CA LYS A 42 3.65 -4.79 17.90
C LYS A 42 2.30 -4.23 17.47
N ILE A 43 2.27 -2.94 17.16
CA ILE A 43 1.17 -2.31 16.44
C ILE A 43 1.73 -1.87 15.09
N GLU A 44 1.05 -2.21 14.01
CA GLU A 44 1.45 -1.81 12.66
C GLU A 44 0.29 -1.12 11.95
N ILE A 45 0.49 0.14 11.60
CA ILE A 45 -0.43 0.96 10.82
C ILE A 45 0.08 0.97 9.38
N ARG A 46 -0.75 0.59 8.42
CA ARG A 46 -0.39 0.44 7.01
C ARG A 46 -1.22 1.34 6.13
N ASP A 47 -0.61 1.86 5.06
CA ASP A 47 -1.35 2.53 4.01
C ASP A 47 -2.06 1.47 3.14
N SER A 48 -3.39 1.47 3.17
CA SER A 48 -4.22 0.55 2.38
C SER A 48 -4.08 0.75 0.87
N GLN A 49 -3.71 1.95 0.41
CA GLN A 49 -3.48 2.24 -1.00
C GLN A 49 -2.30 1.45 -1.58
N LYS A 50 -1.33 1.05 -0.75
CA LYS A 50 -0.24 0.15 -1.18
C LYS A 50 -0.71 -1.28 -1.43
N LYS A 51 -1.83 -1.65 -0.86
CA LYS A 51 -2.49 -2.94 -1.05
C LYS A 51 -3.50 -2.89 -2.20
N ILE A 52 -4.31 -1.84 -2.25
CA ILE A 52 -5.36 -1.65 -3.24
C ILE A 52 -5.20 -0.25 -3.82
N SER A 53 -4.64 -0.16 -5.03
CA SER A 53 -4.29 1.10 -5.69
C SER A 53 -5.46 1.79 -6.41
N SER A 54 -6.70 1.50 -6.01
CA SER A 54 -7.91 2.10 -6.58
C SER A 54 -8.56 3.06 -5.61
N SER A 55 -9.38 3.98 -6.11
CA SER A 55 -10.19 4.85 -5.26
C SER A 55 -11.27 4.06 -4.50
N VAL A 56 -11.69 4.54 -3.34
CA VAL A 56 -12.73 3.89 -2.51
C VAL A 56 -14.02 3.66 -3.32
N GLY A 57 -14.39 4.62 -4.18
CA GLY A 57 -15.58 4.50 -5.03
C GLY A 57 -15.44 3.40 -6.09
N GLU A 58 -14.26 3.24 -6.70
CA GLU A 58 -13.99 2.15 -7.65
C GLU A 58 -13.97 0.79 -6.95
N ILE A 59 -13.39 0.74 -5.76
CA ILE A 59 -13.40 -0.46 -4.92
C ILE A 59 -14.82 -0.90 -4.63
N ALA A 60 -15.69 0.00 -4.16
CA ALA A 60 -17.09 -0.30 -3.86
C ALA A 60 -17.83 -0.87 -5.08
N LYS A 61 -17.64 -0.27 -6.25
CA LYS A 61 -18.25 -0.72 -7.52
C LYS A 61 -17.72 -2.08 -7.96
N SER A 62 -16.40 -2.25 -7.97
CA SER A 62 -15.74 -3.50 -8.43
C SER A 62 -16.11 -4.69 -7.58
N TRP A 63 -16.27 -4.48 -6.26
CA TRP A 63 -16.65 -5.50 -5.30
C TRP A 63 -18.17 -5.64 -5.14
N LYS A 64 -18.96 -4.86 -5.89
CA LYS A 64 -20.43 -4.85 -5.83
C LYS A 64 -20.93 -4.73 -4.39
N LEU A 65 -20.31 -3.85 -3.62
CA LEU A 65 -20.72 -3.63 -2.24
C LEU A 65 -22.08 -2.92 -2.20
N PRO A 66 -22.93 -3.22 -1.22
CA PRO A 66 -24.23 -2.54 -1.05
C PRO A 66 -24.08 -1.08 -0.60
N ILE A 67 -22.87 -0.66 -0.24
CA ILE A 67 -22.54 0.67 0.22
C ILE A 67 -21.73 1.34 -0.88
N LEU A 68 -22.12 2.53 -1.30
CA LEU A 68 -21.41 3.35 -2.26
C LEU A 68 -20.70 4.51 -1.54
N LYS A 69 -19.63 4.98 -2.12
CA LYS A 69 -18.96 6.19 -1.66
C LYS A 69 -19.90 7.37 -1.78
N GLY A 70 -20.06 8.14 -0.69
CA GLY A 70 -20.76 9.42 -0.68
C GLY A 70 -19.94 10.54 -1.33
N GLU A 71 -20.51 11.73 -1.38
CA GLU A 71 -19.86 12.93 -1.82
C GLU A 71 -19.71 13.91 -0.66
N ILE A 72 -18.62 14.67 -0.64
CA ILE A 72 -18.36 15.71 0.35
C ILE A 72 -17.70 16.89 -0.33
N ASP A 73 -18.02 18.10 0.10
CA ASP A 73 -17.33 19.29 -0.38
C ASP A 73 -15.94 19.42 0.26
N TYR A 74 -14.91 19.04 -0.50
CA TYR A 74 -13.52 19.17 -0.08
C TYR A 74 -13.00 20.61 -0.03
N LYS A 75 -13.71 21.57 -0.66
CA LYS A 75 -13.32 22.98 -0.65
C LYS A 75 -13.83 23.70 0.59
N MET A 76 -14.79 23.14 1.28
CA MET A 76 -15.32 23.70 2.52
C MET A 76 -14.22 23.79 3.57
N ARG A 77 -14.04 24.99 4.12
CA ARG A 77 -13.06 25.23 5.19
C ARG A 77 -13.57 24.68 6.52
N ARG A 78 -12.79 23.78 7.13
CA ARG A 78 -13.05 23.19 8.44
C ARG A 78 -12.02 23.69 9.45
N PRO A 79 -12.29 24.77 10.19
CA PRO A 79 -11.36 25.33 11.17
C PRO A 79 -11.20 24.40 12.38
N ILE A 80 -10.19 24.68 13.22
CA ILE A 80 -9.99 23.95 14.48
C ILE A 80 -11.26 24.12 15.33
N GLY A 81 -11.81 23.01 15.84
CA GLY A 81 -13.06 22.99 16.61
C GLY A 81 -14.33 22.86 15.76
N TYR A 82 -14.21 22.70 14.43
CA TYR A 82 -15.35 22.41 13.57
C TYR A 82 -16.00 21.08 14.00
N ILE A 83 -17.32 21.09 14.12
CA ILE A 83 -18.12 19.90 14.41
C ILE A 83 -18.66 19.38 13.07
N PRO A 84 -18.29 18.17 12.65
CA PRO A 84 -18.79 17.59 11.40
C PRO A 84 -20.32 17.45 11.40
N THR A 85 -20.94 17.63 10.26
CA THR A 85 -22.37 17.35 10.07
C THR A 85 -22.64 15.86 10.05
N ASP A 86 -23.91 15.44 10.20
CA ASP A 86 -24.30 14.04 10.14
C ASP A 86 -23.97 13.42 8.77
N GLU A 87 -24.12 14.17 7.67
CA GLU A 87 -23.74 13.72 6.33
C GLU A 87 -22.22 13.50 6.21
N GLU A 88 -21.42 14.37 6.79
CA GLU A 88 -19.96 14.21 6.80
C GLU A 88 -19.54 13.00 7.63
N ILE A 89 -20.19 12.74 8.75
CA ILE A 89 -19.96 11.56 9.58
C ILE A 89 -20.35 10.30 8.81
N GLU A 90 -21.48 10.30 8.13
CA GLU A 90 -21.93 9.16 7.31
C GLU A 90 -21.00 8.90 6.13
N TYR A 91 -20.52 9.96 5.48
CA TYR A 91 -19.49 9.85 4.45
C TYR A 91 -18.24 9.10 4.95
N ILE A 92 -17.69 9.50 6.10
CA ILE A 92 -16.52 8.86 6.69
C ILE A 92 -16.80 7.40 7.08
N LYS A 93 -18.00 7.11 7.61
CA LYS A 93 -18.42 5.74 7.93
C LYS A 93 -18.44 4.86 6.67
N HIS A 94 -19.04 5.34 5.59
CA HIS A 94 -19.09 4.60 4.32
C HIS A 94 -17.70 4.32 3.77
N ASP A 95 -16.83 5.31 3.68
CA ASP A 95 -15.46 5.13 3.20
C ASP A 95 -14.69 4.11 4.05
N THR A 96 -14.84 4.20 5.37
CA THR A 96 -14.18 3.27 6.30
C THR A 96 -14.74 1.86 6.18
N GLU A 97 -16.05 1.71 6.06
CA GLU A 97 -16.72 0.41 5.97
C GLU A 97 -16.39 -0.30 4.66
N ILE A 98 -16.37 0.41 3.52
CA ILE A 98 -15.94 -0.12 2.23
C ILE A 98 -14.55 -0.75 2.36
N MET A 99 -13.59 0.00 2.87
CA MET A 99 -12.22 -0.47 3.04
C MET A 99 -12.11 -1.63 4.02
N ALA A 100 -12.81 -1.58 5.14
CA ALA A 100 -12.80 -2.64 6.14
C ALA A 100 -13.35 -3.96 5.59
N ARG A 101 -14.43 -3.91 4.81
CA ARG A 101 -15.02 -5.11 4.17
C ARG A 101 -14.04 -5.75 3.20
N VAL A 102 -13.43 -4.97 2.32
CA VAL A 102 -12.50 -5.49 1.31
C VAL A 102 -11.22 -6.02 1.94
N LEU A 103 -10.63 -5.31 2.89
CA LEU A 103 -9.45 -5.78 3.61
C LEU A 103 -9.72 -7.07 4.39
N LYS A 104 -10.93 -7.21 4.96
CA LYS A 104 -11.35 -8.45 5.64
C LYS A 104 -11.35 -9.65 4.68
N GLU A 105 -11.86 -9.48 3.45
CA GLU A 105 -11.83 -10.56 2.46
C GLU A 105 -10.39 -10.90 2.04
N PHE A 106 -9.52 -9.90 1.79
CA PHE A 106 -8.11 -10.18 1.55
C PHE A 106 -7.45 -10.98 2.69
N HIS A 107 -7.76 -10.64 3.93
CA HIS A 107 -7.23 -11.40 5.08
C HIS A 107 -7.75 -12.83 5.12
N LYS A 108 -9.02 -13.09 4.81
CA LYS A 108 -9.58 -14.44 4.73
C LYS A 108 -8.87 -15.30 3.68
N GLU A 109 -8.51 -14.70 2.55
CA GLU A 109 -7.77 -15.35 1.48
C GLU A 109 -6.27 -15.50 1.77
N GLY A 110 -5.82 -15.08 2.95
CA GLY A 110 -4.41 -15.15 3.38
C GLY A 110 -3.51 -14.08 2.75
N MET A 111 -4.09 -13.09 2.08
CA MET A 111 -3.38 -11.96 1.49
C MET A 111 -3.08 -10.89 2.55
N SER A 112 -2.13 -11.17 3.44
CA SER A 112 -1.79 -10.33 4.60
C SER A 112 -0.52 -9.50 4.42
N SER A 113 0.12 -9.52 3.24
CA SER A 113 1.33 -8.74 2.98
C SER A 113 1.04 -7.25 2.88
N LEU A 114 2.09 -6.42 2.96
CA LEU A 114 1.97 -4.97 2.86
C LEU A 114 1.47 -4.51 1.48
N THR A 115 1.87 -5.21 0.42
CA THR A 115 1.49 -4.90 -0.96
C THR A 115 0.87 -6.11 -1.65
N SER A 116 0.03 -5.88 -2.67
CA SER A 116 -0.53 -6.94 -3.53
C SER A 116 0.57 -7.72 -4.28
N ALA A 117 1.62 -7.04 -4.73
CA ALA A 117 2.77 -7.69 -5.37
C ALA A 117 3.44 -8.73 -4.45
N SER A 118 3.58 -8.42 -3.16
CA SER A 118 4.13 -9.36 -2.18
C SER A 118 3.22 -10.56 -1.95
N ASP A 119 1.91 -10.40 -2.01
CA ASP A 119 0.98 -11.53 -1.90
C ASP A 119 1.01 -12.40 -3.14
N SER A 120 1.02 -11.80 -4.34
CA SER A 120 1.17 -12.53 -5.61
C SER A 120 2.47 -13.35 -5.63
N PHE A 121 3.56 -12.75 -5.19
CA PHE A 121 4.83 -13.45 -5.09
C PHE A 121 4.80 -14.61 -4.08
N LYS A 122 4.16 -14.42 -2.93
CA LYS A 122 3.96 -15.51 -1.97
C LYS A 122 3.09 -16.62 -2.52
N ALA A 123 2.01 -16.28 -3.23
CA ALA A 123 1.15 -17.25 -3.88
C ALA A 123 1.93 -18.06 -4.93
N TYR A 124 2.70 -17.37 -5.77
CA TYR A 124 3.57 -18.01 -6.76
C TYR A 124 4.57 -18.97 -6.10
N LYS A 125 5.25 -18.55 -5.03
CA LYS A 125 6.19 -19.43 -4.31
C LYS A 125 5.54 -20.67 -3.72
N LYS A 126 4.26 -20.64 -3.40
CA LYS A 126 3.53 -21.81 -2.89
C LYS A 126 3.22 -22.87 -3.96
N THR A 127 3.30 -22.53 -5.26
CA THR A 127 3.05 -23.48 -6.36
C THR A 127 4.19 -24.47 -6.56
N MET A 128 5.31 -24.29 -5.89
CA MET A 128 6.50 -25.13 -6.01
C MET A 128 7.18 -25.37 -4.66
N THR A 129 8.08 -26.36 -4.61
CA THR A 129 8.88 -26.61 -3.41
C THR A 129 9.94 -25.54 -3.22
N LYS A 130 10.42 -25.35 -1.98
CA LYS A 130 11.53 -24.43 -1.70
C LYS A 130 12.78 -24.77 -2.51
N LYS A 131 13.05 -26.07 -2.71
CA LYS A 131 14.20 -26.54 -3.50
C LYS A 131 14.06 -26.13 -4.96
N THR A 132 12.93 -26.46 -5.59
CA THR A 132 12.64 -26.06 -6.97
C THR A 132 12.69 -24.56 -7.17
N PHE A 133 12.17 -23.78 -6.19
CA PHE A 133 12.25 -22.33 -6.26
C PHE A 133 13.69 -21.82 -6.24
N ALA A 134 14.54 -22.35 -5.37
CA ALA A 134 15.94 -21.94 -5.27
C ALA A 134 16.77 -22.34 -6.52
N GLU A 135 16.43 -23.46 -7.16
CA GLU A 135 17.05 -23.89 -8.41
C GLU A 135 16.67 -22.99 -9.61
N LEU A 136 15.39 -22.62 -9.71
CA LEU A 136 14.89 -21.76 -10.80
C LEU A 136 15.25 -20.29 -10.61
N PHE A 137 15.32 -19.84 -9.36
CA PHE A 137 15.59 -18.44 -8.98
C PHE A 137 16.75 -18.38 -7.99
N PRO A 138 17.97 -18.71 -8.42
CA PRO A 138 19.15 -18.65 -7.54
C PRO A 138 19.41 -17.21 -7.10
N VAL A 139 19.98 -17.06 -5.91
CA VAL A 139 20.48 -15.76 -5.47
C VAL A 139 21.71 -15.44 -6.33
N LEU A 140 21.65 -14.36 -7.07
CA LEU A 140 22.77 -13.90 -7.89
C LEU A 140 23.86 -13.26 -7.03
N ASP A 141 25.09 -13.37 -7.49
CA ASP A 141 26.19 -12.58 -6.93
C ASP A 141 25.87 -11.09 -7.03
N LYS A 142 26.29 -10.33 -6.03
CA LYS A 142 25.91 -8.93 -5.90
C LYS A 142 26.28 -8.10 -7.14
N ASP A 143 27.47 -8.33 -7.71
CA ASP A 143 27.95 -7.60 -8.88
C ASP A 143 27.09 -7.87 -10.12
N ILE A 144 26.62 -9.11 -10.29
CA ILE A 144 25.72 -9.52 -11.36
C ILE A 144 24.34 -8.90 -11.14
N ASP A 145 23.81 -8.95 -9.92
CA ASP A 145 22.51 -8.36 -9.56
C ASP A 145 22.52 -6.84 -9.79
N ASP A 146 23.57 -6.15 -9.33
CA ASP A 146 23.76 -4.70 -9.53
C ASP A 146 23.89 -4.33 -11.01
N TYR A 147 24.56 -5.15 -11.82
CA TYR A 147 24.66 -4.95 -13.27
C TYR A 147 23.30 -5.10 -13.97
N ILE A 148 22.55 -6.16 -13.66
CA ILE A 148 21.22 -6.40 -14.22
C ILE A 148 20.25 -5.29 -13.81
N ARG A 149 20.32 -4.82 -12.56
CA ARG A 149 19.45 -3.73 -12.07
C ARG A 149 19.68 -2.41 -12.77
N LYS A 150 20.88 -2.13 -13.26
CA LYS A 150 21.16 -0.93 -14.07
C LYS A 150 20.38 -0.93 -15.41
N SER A 151 20.10 -2.09 -15.96
CA SER A 151 19.29 -2.24 -17.18
C SER A 151 17.77 -2.26 -16.92
N TYR A 152 17.36 -2.38 -15.67
CA TYR A 152 15.95 -2.37 -15.25
C TYR A 152 15.43 -0.92 -15.24
N LEU A 153 15.25 -0.40 -16.42
CA LEU A 153 14.50 0.84 -16.65
C LEU A 153 13.05 0.41 -16.81
N GLY A 154 12.18 0.81 -15.90
CA GLY A 154 10.73 0.57 -16.03
C GLY A 154 10.25 1.03 -17.40
N GLY A 155 9.10 0.51 -17.86
CA GLY A 155 8.58 0.77 -19.21
C GLY A 155 8.73 2.22 -19.63
N LEU A 156 9.58 2.48 -20.60
CA LEU A 156 9.82 3.81 -21.14
C LEU A 156 8.65 4.16 -22.07
N CYS A 157 7.67 4.90 -21.55
CA CYS A 157 6.60 5.46 -22.37
C CYS A 157 7.11 6.71 -23.07
N ILE A 158 7.52 6.58 -24.33
CA ILE A 158 7.88 7.71 -25.18
C ILE A 158 6.70 8.04 -26.09
N VAL A 159 6.15 9.25 -25.93
CA VAL A 159 5.23 9.80 -26.92
C VAL A 159 6.07 10.49 -28.00
N ASN A 160 6.13 9.89 -29.20
CA ASN A 160 6.76 10.55 -30.34
C ASN A 160 5.92 11.78 -30.70
N LYS A 161 6.50 12.97 -30.60
CA LYS A 161 5.83 14.26 -30.87
C LYS A 161 5.19 14.33 -32.25
N LYS A 162 5.75 13.59 -33.26
CA LYS A 162 5.23 13.48 -34.62
C LYS A 162 3.83 12.89 -34.69
N TYR A 163 3.49 11.99 -33.74
CA TYR A 163 2.20 11.30 -33.68
C TYR A 163 1.28 11.77 -32.56
N LYS A 164 1.63 12.89 -31.93
CA LYS A 164 0.79 13.47 -30.89
C LYS A 164 -0.52 13.95 -31.50
N ASN A 165 -1.65 13.49 -30.97
CA ASN A 165 -3.01 13.79 -31.43
C ASN A 165 -3.34 13.29 -32.85
N ILE A 166 -2.62 12.30 -33.36
CA ILE A 166 -2.92 11.63 -34.64
C ILE A 166 -3.54 10.27 -34.33
N LEU A 167 -4.67 9.98 -34.94
CA LEU A 167 -5.28 8.66 -34.87
C LEU A 167 -4.45 7.70 -35.76
N LEU A 168 -3.83 6.70 -35.11
CA LEU A 168 -3.06 5.67 -35.83
C LEU A 168 -3.97 4.48 -36.05
N TYR A 169 -4.05 4.03 -37.33
CA TYR A 169 -4.76 2.83 -37.75
C TYR A 169 -3.76 1.70 -37.97
N ASN A 170 -4.12 0.49 -37.52
CA ASN A 170 -3.33 -0.74 -37.76
C ASN A 170 -1.90 -0.71 -37.20
N CYS A 171 -1.76 -0.26 -35.92
CA CYS A 171 -0.51 -0.37 -35.16
C CYS A 171 -0.43 -1.69 -34.39
#